data_10450f91a97c1499474bf67a57678918
#
_entry.id   10450f91a97c1499474bf67a57678918
#
_cell.length_a   1.000
_cell.length_b   1.000
_cell.length_c   1.000
_cell.angle_alpha   90.00
_cell.angle_beta   90.00
_cell.angle_gamma   90.00
#
_symmetry.space_group_name_H-M   'P 1'
#
loop_
_entity.id
_entity.type
_entity.pdbx_description
1 polymer ?
#
loop_
_entity_poly.entity_id
_entity_poly.type
_entity_poly.pdbx_seq_one_letter_code
_entity_poly.pdbx_strand_id
1 'polypeptide(L)'
;MNIVLMREERDCHNAAIATACEVDYAEASRATNHRKLGGLESPIFSNPWNMYRAIARLGFWKKNITWRDILSGKYEPIKTIVLVKNSLLEQHWIVLGDRIAARSGALNYHCYWGDSSQPKILHEDKLKQLFLSSWPNCAFQVYKANVFRVWFERAKKFFGL
;
A
#
# COMPACT_ATOMS: atom_id res chain seq x y z
N MET A 1 12.17 -12.13 1.67
CA MET A 1 11.40 -10.90 1.36
C MET A 1 11.66 -10.53 -0.09
N ASN A 2 10.64 -10.45 -0.89
CA ASN A 2 10.78 -10.13 -2.32
C ASN A 2 10.14 -8.75 -2.58
N ILE A 3 10.96 -7.72 -2.81
CA ILE A 3 10.50 -6.39 -3.21
C ILE A 3 10.31 -6.38 -4.71
N VAL A 4 9.09 -6.12 -5.14
CA VAL A 4 8.73 -6.06 -6.55
C VAL A 4 8.92 -4.64 -7.07
N LEU A 5 9.68 -4.50 -8.15
CA LEU A 5 9.99 -3.20 -8.74
C LEU A 5 8.91 -2.77 -9.74
N MET A 6 8.76 -1.46 -9.89
CA MET A 6 7.98 -0.86 -10.98
C MET A 6 8.58 -1.25 -12.33
N ARG A 7 7.73 -1.44 -13.31
CA ARG A 7 8.15 -1.69 -14.71
C ARG A 7 7.94 -0.47 -15.59
N GLU A 8 7.03 0.41 -15.18
CA GLU A 8 6.68 1.66 -15.86
C GLU A 8 6.70 2.81 -14.85
N GLU A 9 6.90 4.04 -15.30
CA GLU A 9 7.10 5.21 -14.46
C GLU A 9 5.93 5.53 -13.50
N ARG A 10 4.71 5.08 -13.84
CA ARG A 10 3.48 5.41 -13.09
C ARG A 10 2.77 4.22 -12.46
N ASP A 11 3.45 3.11 -12.32
CA ASP A 11 2.82 1.88 -11.83
C ASP A 11 3.21 1.50 -10.39
N CYS A 12 3.58 2.49 -9.58
CA CYS A 12 3.92 2.31 -8.17
C CYS A 12 2.86 1.51 -7.38
N HIS A 13 1.60 1.62 -7.77
CA HIS A 13 0.51 0.86 -7.15
C HIS A 13 0.62 -0.64 -7.42
N ASN A 14 1.02 -1.07 -8.63
CA ASN A 14 1.23 -2.47 -8.97
C ASN A 14 2.40 -3.05 -8.16
N ALA A 15 3.52 -2.33 -8.10
CA ALA A 15 4.69 -2.73 -7.33
C ALA A 15 4.37 -2.83 -5.83
N ALA A 16 3.63 -1.86 -5.28
CA ALA A 16 3.21 -1.87 -3.88
C ALA A 16 2.27 -3.05 -3.56
N ILE A 17 1.29 -3.34 -4.41
CA ILE A 17 0.39 -4.48 -4.25
C ILE A 17 1.17 -5.79 -4.34
N ALA A 18 2.01 -5.95 -5.38
CA ALA A 18 2.79 -7.15 -5.60
C ALA A 18 3.70 -7.46 -4.40
N THR A 19 4.36 -6.44 -3.87
CA THR A 19 5.21 -6.56 -2.67
C THR A 19 4.40 -6.94 -1.44
N ALA A 20 3.32 -6.22 -1.14
CA ALA A 20 2.55 -6.41 0.09
C ALA A 20 1.73 -7.71 0.08
N CYS A 21 1.24 -8.15 -1.08
CA CYS A 21 0.51 -9.40 -1.26
C CYS A 21 1.43 -10.61 -1.52
N GLU A 22 2.73 -10.38 -1.73
CA GLU A 22 3.70 -11.46 -2.08
C GLU A 22 3.30 -12.21 -3.35
N VAL A 23 2.82 -11.49 -4.34
CA VAL A 23 2.49 -12.00 -5.67
C VAL A 23 3.45 -11.43 -6.72
N ASP A 24 3.47 -12.00 -7.92
CA ASP A 24 4.27 -11.43 -8.98
C ASP A 24 3.65 -10.13 -9.55
N TYR A 25 4.48 -9.33 -10.23
CA TYR A 25 4.04 -8.07 -10.83
C TYR A 25 2.92 -8.26 -11.85
N ALA A 26 2.98 -9.31 -12.67
CA ALA A 26 1.97 -9.55 -13.69
C ALA A 26 0.62 -9.92 -13.07
N GLU A 27 0.62 -10.63 -11.96
CA GLU A 27 -0.59 -10.94 -11.20
C GLU A 27 -1.20 -9.68 -10.57
N ALA A 28 -0.40 -8.83 -9.93
CA ALA A 28 -0.84 -7.55 -9.40
C ALA A 28 -1.41 -6.64 -10.51
N SER A 29 -0.73 -6.55 -11.65
CA SER A 29 -1.16 -5.77 -12.80
C SER A 29 -2.49 -6.26 -13.40
N ARG A 30 -2.69 -7.57 -13.49
CA ARG A 30 -3.98 -8.14 -13.91
C ARG A 30 -5.09 -7.82 -12.91
N ALA A 31 -4.79 -7.86 -11.62
CA ALA A 31 -5.76 -7.55 -10.56
C ALA A 31 -6.21 -6.08 -10.56
N THR A 32 -5.32 -5.16 -10.90
CA THR A 32 -5.64 -3.73 -11.03
C THR A 32 -6.47 -3.41 -12.26
N ASN A 33 -6.57 -4.35 -13.22
CA ASN A 33 -7.37 -4.19 -14.42
C ASN A 33 -6.95 -2.97 -15.25
N HIS A 34 -5.66 -2.88 -15.57
CA HIS A 34 -5.11 -1.91 -16.52
C HIS A 34 -5.72 -2.14 -17.93
N ARG A 35 -6.98 -1.80 -18.10
CA ARG A 35 -7.50 -1.54 -19.42
C ARG A 35 -6.91 -0.21 -19.87
N LYS A 36 -6.05 -0.24 -20.85
CA LYS A 36 -5.74 0.92 -21.68
C LYS A 36 -7.04 1.33 -22.38
N LEU A 37 -7.83 2.16 -21.72
CA LEU A 37 -8.98 2.81 -22.34
C LEU A 37 -8.42 3.87 -23.28
N GLY A 38 -8.25 3.49 -24.55
CA GLY A 38 -7.99 4.43 -25.62
C GLY A 38 -6.66 5.20 -25.58
N GLY A 39 -5.59 4.64 -25.02
CA GLY A 39 -4.25 5.26 -25.02
C GLY A 39 -4.08 6.42 -24.04
N LEU A 40 -5.12 6.83 -23.35
CA LEU A 40 -5.05 7.82 -22.27
C LEU A 40 -4.85 7.08 -20.96
N GLU A 41 -3.64 7.19 -20.38
CA GLU A 41 -3.37 6.80 -19.01
C GLU A 41 -4.23 7.68 -18.09
N SER A 42 -5.33 7.11 -17.61
CA SER A 42 -6.21 7.85 -16.72
C SER A 42 -5.54 7.96 -15.34
N PRO A 43 -5.43 9.17 -14.77
CA PRO A 43 -4.93 9.39 -13.40
C PRO A 43 -5.81 8.73 -12.32
N ILE A 44 -6.89 8.09 -12.72
CA ILE A 44 -7.84 7.36 -11.85
C ILE A 44 -7.19 6.15 -11.15
N PHE A 45 -6.04 5.66 -11.62
CA PHE A 45 -5.41 4.43 -11.11
C PHE A 45 -4.71 4.57 -9.75
N SER A 46 -4.40 5.77 -9.31
CA SER A 46 -3.88 6.01 -7.96
C SER A 46 -4.98 6.08 -6.88
N ASN A 47 -6.25 5.88 -7.27
CA ASN A 47 -7.36 5.93 -6.34
C ASN A 47 -7.31 4.75 -5.35
N PRO A 48 -7.40 4.98 -4.03
CA PRO A 48 -7.46 3.94 -3.01
C PRO A 48 -8.49 2.84 -3.28
N TRP A 49 -9.64 3.16 -3.87
CA TRP A 49 -10.67 2.18 -4.23
C TRP A 49 -10.19 1.12 -5.22
N ASN A 50 -9.41 1.51 -6.22
CA ASN A 50 -8.88 0.57 -7.20
C ASN A 50 -7.82 -0.35 -6.57
N MET A 51 -7.00 0.18 -5.66
CA MET A 51 -6.09 -0.60 -4.83
C MET A 51 -6.84 -1.67 -4.03
N TYR A 52 -7.94 -1.30 -3.39
CA TYR A 52 -8.74 -2.22 -2.58
C TYR A 52 -9.38 -3.33 -3.40
N ARG A 53 -9.92 -2.99 -4.57
CA ARG A 53 -10.49 -3.98 -5.48
C ARG A 53 -9.43 -4.96 -5.97
N ALA A 54 -8.25 -4.48 -6.29
CA ALA A 54 -7.14 -5.33 -6.73
C ALA A 54 -6.70 -6.29 -5.61
N ILE A 55 -6.51 -5.78 -4.39
CA ILE A 55 -6.16 -6.57 -3.21
C ILE A 55 -7.22 -7.65 -2.94
N ALA A 56 -8.51 -7.30 -3.02
CA ALA A 56 -9.59 -8.24 -2.82
C ALA A 56 -9.66 -9.33 -3.92
N ARG A 57 -9.36 -8.99 -5.18
CA ARG A 57 -9.26 -9.96 -6.30
C ARG A 57 -8.14 -10.96 -6.10
N LEU A 58 -7.05 -10.54 -5.49
CA LEU A 58 -5.92 -11.40 -5.14
C LEU A 58 -6.19 -12.28 -3.89
N GLY A 59 -7.39 -12.21 -3.31
CA GLY A 59 -7.75 -13.00 -2.14
C GLY A 59 -7.20 -12.45 -0.82
N PHE A 60 -6.87 -11.16 -0.81
CA PHE A 60 -6.41 -10.47 0.40
C PHE A 60 -7.47 -9.51 0.95
N TRP A 61 -7.31 -9.16 2.20
CA TRP A 61 -8.12 -8.20 2.92
C TRP A 61 -7.25 -7.00 3.32
N LYS A 62 -7.90 -5.88 3.61
CA LYS A 62 -7.22 -4.68 4.10
C LYS A 62 -7.74 -4.27 5.47
N LYS A 63 -6.86 -3.69 6.27
CA LYS A 63 -7.19 -2.95 7.48
C LYS A 63 -6.64 -1.53 7.34
N ASN A 64 -7.49 -0.53 7.48
CA ASN A 64 -7.03 0.85 7.48
C ASN A 64 -6.12 1.10 8.69
N ILE A 65 -5.07 1.86 8.48
CA ILE A 65 -4.06 2.21 9.48
C ILE A 65 -4.00 3.72 9.59
N THR A 66 -3.91 4.22 10.79
CA THR A 66 -3.76 5.65 11.07
C THR A 66 -2.28 6.01 11.22
N TRP A 67 -1.99 7.31 11.10
CA TRP A 67 -0.65 7.81 11.43
C TRP A 67 -0.22 7.44 12.86
N ARG A 68 -1.15 7.47 13.81
CA ARG A 68 -0.89 7.05 15.21
C ARG A 68 -0.47 5.58 15.30
N ASP A 69 -1.07 4.70 14.50
CA ASP A 69 -0.70 3.29 14.46
C ASP A 69 0.72 3.11 13.91
N ILE A 70 1.08 3.88 12.87
CA ILE A 70 2.43 3.87 12.30
C ILE A 70 3.45 4.33 13.37
N LEU A 71 3.24 5.46 14.01
CA LEU A 71 4.12 5.98 15.06
C LEU A 71 4.26 5.02 16.24
N SER A 72 3.16 4.40 16.67
CA SER A 72 3.18 3.45 17.78
C SER A 72 3.73 2.07 17.41
N GLY A 73 4.08 1.85 16.12
CA GLY A 73 4.55 0.56 15.64
C GLY A 73 3.48 -0.50 15.53
N LYS A 74 2.21 -0.11 15.54
CA LYS A 74 1.05 -1.01 15.37
C LYS A 74 0.76 -1.27 13.91
N TYR A 75 1.78 -1.63 13.15
CA TYR A 75 1.66 -2.02 11.75
C TYR A 75 2.61 -3.19 11.46
N GLU A 76 2.33 -3.89 10.38
CA GLU A 76 3.15 -5.01 9.93
C GLU A 76 4.07 -4.53 8.79
N PRO A 77 5.39 -4.59 8.98
CA PRO A 77 6.36 -4.26 7.94
C PRO A 77 6.10 -5.06 6.65
N ILE A 78 6.33 -4.42 5.50
CA ILE A 78 6.13 -4.98 4.16
C ILE A 78 4.66 -5.25 3.78
N LYS A 79 3.78 -5.45 4.76
CA LYS A 79 2.33 -5.61 4.54
C LYS A 79 1.58 -4.28 4.59
N THR A 80 2.25 -3.17 4.87
CA THR A 80 1.64 -1.86 5.01
C THR A 80 1.95 -1.00 3.80
N ILE A 81 0.90 -0.58 3.10
CA ILE A 81 0.96 0.31 1.94
C ILE A 81 0.49 1.69 2.36
N VAL A 82 1.21 2.72 1.94
CA VAL A 82 0.94 4.11 2.27
C VAL A 82 0.96 4.97 1.02
N LEU A 83 -0.02 5.87 0.91
CA LEU A 83 -0.04 6.90 -0.12
C LEU A 83 0.71 8.13 0.41
N VAL A 84 1.71 8.54 -0.31
CA VAL A 84 2.52 9.73 -0.01
C VAL A 84 2.48 10.71 -1.18
N LYS A 85 2.80 11.97 -0.89
CA LYS A 85 2.98 13.02 -1.88
C LYS A 85 4.47 13.23 -2.08
N ASN A 86 4.94 13.10 -3.31
CA ASN A 86 6.33 13.43 -3.60
C ASN A 86 6.56 14.96 -3.71
N SER A 87 7.80 15.38 -3.92
CA SER A 87 8.18 16.79 -4.03
C SER A 87 7.55 17.50 -5.23
N LEU A 88 7.10 16.77 -6.24
CA LEU A 88 6.43 17.29 -7.44
C LEU A 88 4.91 17.33 -7.30
N LEU A 89 4.38 17.13 -6.08
CA LEU A 89 2.95 17.03 -5.81
C LEU A 89 2.26 15.79 -6.40
N GLU A 90 3.02 14.86 -6.95
CA GLU A 90 2.50 13.59 -7.44
C GLU A 90 2.24 12.63 -6.30
N GLN A 91 1.17 11.87 -6.43
CA GLN A 91 0.83 10.81 -5.48
C GLN A 91 1.65 9.57 -5.79
N HIS A 92 2.19 8.96 -4.76
CA HIS A 92 2.99 7.75 -4.88
C HIS A 92 2.62 6.73 -3.81
N TRP A 93 2.45 5.47 -4.22
CA TRP A 93 2.24 4.37 -3.29
C TRP A 93 3.57 3.76 -2.90
N ILE A 94 3.81 3.70 -1.59
CA ILE A 94 5.02 3.09 -1.03
C ILE A 94 4.63 1.95 -0.08
N VAL A 95 5.57 1.03 0.14
CA VAL A 95 5.45 -0.01 1.15
C VAL A 95 6.33 0.35 2.33
N LEU A 96 5.77 0.34 3.54
CA LEU A 96 6.54 0.53 4.76
C LEU A 96 7.23 -0.78 5.17
N GLY A 97 8.52 -0.69 5.42
CA GLY A 97 9.33 -1.72 6.04
C GLY A 97 9.48 -1.54 7.54
N ASP A 98 10.63 -1.94 8.06
CA ASP A 98 10.93 -1.87 9.49
C ASP A 98 11.04 -0.43 9.99
N ARG A 99 10.65 -0.25 11.25
CA ARG A 99 10.89 0.94 12.04
C ARG A 99 12.18 0.77 12.81
N ILE A 100 13.06 1.74 12.70
CA ILE A 100 14.39 1.72 13.34
C ILE A 100 14.48 2.91 14.28
N ALA A 101 14.75 2.65 15.55
CA ALA A 101 15.07 3.70 16.52
C ALA A 101 16.51 4.19 16.25
N ALA A 102 16.67 5.48 16.01
CA ALA A 102 17.99 6.10 15.98
C ALA A 102 18.56 6.24 17.40
N ARG A 103 19.88 6.41 17.50
CA ARG A 103 20.54 6.65 18.81
C ARG A 103 20.00 7.88 19.56
N SER A 104 19.47 8.84 18.83
CA SER A 104 18.81 10.04 19.38
C SER A 104 17.41 9.79 19.93
N GLY A 105 16.87 8.58 19.83
CA GLY A 105 15.48 8.26 20.13
C GLY A 105 14.49 8.57 19.02
N ALA A 106 14.92 9.24 17.96
CA ALA A 106 14.10 9.51 16.79
C ALA A 106 13.79 8.22 16.02
N LEU A 107 12.64 8.19 15.35
CA LEU A 107 12.20 7.04 14.56
C LEU A 107 12.53 7.24 13.08
N ASN A 108 13.12 6.22 12.51
CA ASN A 108 13.34 6.10 11.08
C ASN A 108 12.52 4.94 10.52
N TYR A 109 12.12 5.04 9.26
CA TYR A 109 11.31 4.03 8.57
C TYR A 109 11.98 3.62 7.28
N HIS A 110 12.06 2.33 7.05
CA HIS A 110 12.36 1.80 5.72
C HIS A 110 11.15 2.02 4.81
N CYS A 111 11.36 2.66 3.68
CA CYS A 111 10.31 2.98 2.71
C CYS A 111 10.70 2.43 1.33
N TYR A 112 9.90 1.52 0.79
CA TYR A 112 10.13 0.94 -0.53
C TYR A 112 9.24 1.67 -1.55
N TRP A 113 9.88 2.35 -2.47
CA TRP A 113 9.23 3.19 -3.47
C TRP A 113 8.92 2.45 -4.78
N GLY A 114 9.44 1.23 -4.93
CA GLY A 114 9.31 0.42 -6.14
C GLY A 114 10.33 0.77 -7.23
N ASP A 115 11.10 1.84 -7.08
CA ASP A 115 12.19 2.24 -7.98
C ASP A 115 13.49 1.47 -7.70
N SER A 116 13.61 0.88 -6.51
CA SER A 116 14.77 0.11 -6.06
C SER A 116 14.34 -0.98 -5.09
N SER A 117 15.08 -2.09 -5.06
CA SER A 117 14.93 -3.13 -4.04
C SER A 117 15.47 -2.70 -2.67
N GLN A 118 16.28 -1.64 -2.63
CA GLN A 118 16.80 -1.06 -1.40
C GLN A 118 15.80 -0.04 -0.84
N PRO A 119 15.54 -0.05 0.48
CA PRO A 119 14.66 0.93 1.09
C PRO A 119 15.33 2.29 1.14
N LYS A 120 14.55 3.34 0.98
CA LYS A 120 14.93 4.69 1.40
C LYS A 120 14.62 4.83 2.89
N ILE A 121 15.56 5.33 3.66
CA ILE A 121 15.37 5.57 5.10
C ILE A 121 14.82 6.97 5.28
N LEU A 122 13.62 7.07 5.81
CA LEU A 122 12.97 8.35 6.11
C LEU A 122 12.82 8.54 7.62
N HIS A 123 13.23 9.72 8.10
CA HIS A 123 12.91 10.20 9.45
C HIS A 123 11.39 10.39 9.60
N GLU A 124 10.87 10.20 10.81
CA GLU A 124 9.42 10.29 11.05
C GLU A 124 8.80 11.60 10.61
N ASP A 125 9.46 12.75 10.83
CA ASP A 125 8.96 14.05 10.41
C ASP A 125 8.86 14.16 8.89
N LYS A 126 9.85 13.60 8.18
CA LYS A 126 9.84 13.59 6.71
C LYS A 126 8.73 12.69 6.19
N LEU A 127 8.56 11.51 6.76
CA LEU A 127 7.47 10.61 6.39
C LEU A 127 6.11 11.27 6.68
N LYS A 128 5.97 11.94 7.83
CA LYS A 128 4.76 12.68 8.20
C LYS A 128 4.43 13.81 7.21
N GLN A 129 5.44 14.56 6.76
CA GLN A 129 5.26 15.60 5.75
C GLN A 129 4.77 15.05 4.41
N LEU A 130 5.25 13.87 4.02
CA LEU A 130 4.85 13.20 2.78
C LEU A 130 3.51 12.49 2.89
N PHE A 131 3.10 12.15 4.11
CA PHE A 131 1.88 11.40 4.36
C PHE A 131 0.63 12.23 4.06
N LEU A 132 -0.20 11.75 3.18
CA LEU A 132 -1.45 12.40 2.81
C LEU A 132 -2.56 12.13 3.84
N SER A 133 -2.37 12.67 5.05
CA SER A 133 -3.32 12.47 6.16
C SER A 133 -4.72 13.03 5.91
N SER A 134 -4.85 13.96 4.97
CA SER A 134 -6.13 14.56 4.58
C SER A 134 -6.99 13.64 3.69
N TRP A 135 -6.43 12.55 3.18
CA TRP A 135 -7.17 11.60 2.35
C TRP A 135 -7.62 10.41 3.19
N PRO A 136 -8.91 10.12 3.25
CA PRO A 136 -9.38 8.93 3.93
C PRO A 136 -8.79 7.69 3.26
N ASN A 137 -8.33 6.76 4.09
CA ASN A 137 -7.79 5.48 3.63
C ASN A 137 -6.47 5.57 2.82
N CYS A 138 -5.61 6.52 3.12
CA CYS A 138 -4.29 6.66 2.48
C CYS A 138 -3.23 5.69 3.04
N ALA A 139 -3.54 4.95 4.10
CA ALA A 139 -2.68 3.88 4.61
C ALA A 139 -3.51 2.67 5.02
N PHE A 140 -3.03 1.49 4.67
CA PHE A 140 -3.68 0.24 5.02
C PHE A 140 -2.68 -0.91 5.06
N GLN A 141 -2.97 -1.87 5.91
CA GLN A 141 -2.26 -3.13 6.03
C GLN A 141 -3.00 -4.21 5.25
N VAL A 142 -2.25 -5.04 4.52
CA VAL A 142 -2.75 -6.16 3.72
C VAL A 142 -2.51 -7.45 4.47
N TYR A 143 -3.48 -8.34 4.47
CA TYR A 143 -3.36 -9.68 5.03
C TYR A 143 -4.17 -10.68 4.22
N LYS A 144 -3.69 -11.92 4.20
CA LYS A 144 -4.35 -12.98 3.45
C LYS A 144 -5.75 -13.21 4.02
N ALA A 145 -6.76 -13.14 3.17
CA ALA A 145 -8.12 -13.36 3.60
C ALA A 145 -8.29 -14.83 4.02
N ASN A 146 -8.71 -15.07 5.24
CA ASN A 146 -9.24 -16.37 5.59
C ASN A 146 -10.60 -16.49 4.90
N VAL A 147 -10.72 -17.39 3.94
CA VAL A 147 -11.93 -17.58 3.10
C VAL A 147 -13.18 -17.74 3.96
N PHE A 148 -13.09 -18.43 5.10
CA PHE A 148 -14.16 -18.59 6.07
C PHE A 148 -14.59 -17.25 6.68
N ARG A 149 -13.63 -16.38 7.04
CA ARG A 149 -13.91 -15.08 7.64
C ARG A 149 -14.57 -14.13 6.64
N VAL A 150 -14.10 -14.14 5.39
CA VAL A 150 -14.70 -13.31 4.30
C VAL A 150 -16.14 -13.76 4.03
N TRP A 151 -16.37 -15.07 4.01
CA TRP A 151 -17.71 -15.61 3.82
C TRP A 151 -18.64 -15.26 4.99
N PHE A 152 -18.14 -15.38 6.23
CA PHE A 152 -18.88 -15.04 7.44
C PHE A 152 -19.24 -13.55 7.53
N GLU A 153 -18.32 -12.65 7.21
CA GLU A 153 -18.59 -11.20 7.18
C GLU A 153 -19.55 -10.81 6.04
N ARG A 154 -19.51 -11.51 4.91
CA ARG A 154 -20.49 -11.33 3.83
C ARG A 154 -21.86 -11.83 4.25
N ALA A 155 -21.93 -13.00 4.90
CA ALA A 155 -23.15 -13.55 5.41
C ALA A 155 -23.81 -12.65 6.48
N LYS A 156 -23.03 -12.14 7.44
CA LYS A 156 -23.53 -11.15 8.42
C LYS A 156 -24.16 -9.94 7.74
N LYS A 157 -23.49 -9.38 6.73
CA LYS A 157 -23.98 -8.22 5.99
C LYS A 157 -25.26 -8.51 5.20
N PHE A 158 -25.41 -9.75 4.73
CA PHE A 158 -26.59 -10.21 3.98
C PHE A 158 -27.78 -10.49 4.90
N PHE A 159 -27.52 -11.00 6.10
CA PHE A 159 -28.57 -11.36 7.07
C PHE A 159 -28.85 -10.27 8.12
N GLY A 160 -28.17 -9.11 8.04
CA GLY A 160 -28.40 -7.98 8.95
C GLY A 160 -27.98 -8.23 10.41
N LEU A 161 -27.01 -9.15 10.62
CA LEU A 161 -26.46 -9.51 11.93
C LEU A 161 -25.24 -8.65 12.31
#